data_5cd51023b7c87dd94765b23b08f00f26
#
_entry.id   5cd51023b7c87dd94765b23b08f00f26
#
_cell.length_a   1.000
_cell.length_b   1.000
_cell.length_c   1.000
_cell.angle_alpha   90.00
_cell.angle_beta   90.00
_cell.angle_gamma   90.00
#
_symmetry.space_group_name_H-M   'P 1'
#
loop_
_entity.id
_entity.type
_entity.pdbx_description
1 polymer ?
#
loop_
_entity_poly.entity_id
_entity_poly.type
_entity_poly.pdbx_seq_one_letter_code
_entity_poly.pdbx_strand_id
1 'polypeptide(L)'
;MCPSVYNGSQNLLNTGLYLAAAMKKEDAMGKDVIIACDFNSKEEVIGFLGKFQDEKPFVKIGMELFYAEGPEIVRTIKGMGHKIFLDLKLHDIPNTVKKAMTVLSGLDVDMCNVHAAGTRAMMQAGLEGLTRPDGTRPLLIAVTQLTSTSEEMMRQELLIDRPIDETVMHYAKNTMEAGLDGVVCSPLEAGKVHEVCGERFLTITPGVRFADGDVGDQKRVTTPARARELGSDYIVVGRPITQAEDPVAAYRRCMEEFVG
;
A
#
# COMPACT_ATOMS: atom_id res chain seq x y z
N MET A 1 -20.39 48.25 20.53
CA MET A 1 -20.98 46.92 20.41
C MET A 1 -21.22 46.67 18.93
N CYS A 2 -20.40 45.81 18.31
CA CYS A 2 -20.60 45.37 16.92
C CYS A 2 -20.81 43.86 16.97
N PRO A 3 -21.81 43.28 16.34
CA PRO A 3 -22.01 41.84 16.31
C PRO A 3 -21.12 41.21 15.22
N SER A 4 -20.39 40.17 15.62
CA SER A 4 -19.58 39.31 14.71
C SER A 4 -20.48 38.56 13.73
N VAL A 5 -20.25 38.78 12.45
CA VAL A 5 -20.86 37.99 11.38
C VAL A 5 -20.11 36.64 11.31
N TYR A 6 -20.76 35.57 11.74
CA TYR A 6 -20.27 34.21 11.63
C TYR A 6 -20.33 33.77 10.15
N ASN A 7 -19.17 33.48 9.59
CA ASN A 7 -18.99 33.15 8.17
C ASN A 7 -19.38 31.67 7.92
N GLY A 8 -20.64 31.41 7.56
CA GLY A 8 -21.20 30.08 7.31
C GLY A 8 -20.76 29.42 6.00
N SER A 9 -19.99 30.10 5.15
CA SER A 9 -19.60 29.59 3.82
C SER A 9 -18.35 28.69 3.82
N GLN A 10 -17.49 28.75 4.84
CA GLN A 10 -16.33 27.87 4.93
C GLN A 10 -16.66 26.43 5.38
N ASN A 11 -17.77 26.22 6.11
CA ASN A 11 -18.20 24.90 6.55
C ASN A 11 -18.81 24.06 5.42
N LEU A 12 -19.47 24.65 4.43
CA LEU A 12 -20.08 23.95 3.31
C LEU A 12 -19.03 23.44 2.28
N LEU A 13 -17.95 24.19 2.07
CA LEU A 13 -16.85 23.78 1.19
C LEU A 13 -16.04 22.62 1.80
N ASN A 14 -15.80 22.65 3.11
CA ASN A 14 -15.14 21.54 3.80
C ASN A 14 -15.99 20.27 3.80
N THR A 15 -17.31 20.39 3.98
CA THR A 15 -18.20 19.20 3.96
C THR A 15 -18.27 18.56 2.58
N GLY A 16 -18.28 19.34 1.50
CA GLY A 16 -18.24 18.83 0.12
C GLY A 16 -16.92 18.14 -0.25
N LEU A 17 -15.78 18.67 0.21
CA LEU A 17 -14.45 18.06 0.03
C LEU A 17 -14.31 16.75 0.82
N TYR A 18 -14.84 16.70 2.04
CA TYR A 18 -14.87 15.46 2.85
C TYR A 18 -15.79 14.39 2.21
N LEU A 19 -16.94 14.78 1.64
CA LEU A 19 -17.82 13.85 0.93
C LEU A 19 -17.19 13.33 -0.39
N ALA A 20 -16.53 14.17 -1.16
CA ALA A 20 -15.85 13.76 -2.41
C ALA A 20 -14.64 12.86 -2.14
N ALA A 21 -13.88 13.12 -1.06
CA ALA A 21 -12.81 12.25 -0.59
C ALA A 21 -13.36 10.91 -0.04
N ALA A 22 -14.52 10.94 0.65
CA ALA A 22 -15.19 9.75 1.15
C ALA A 22 -15.76 8.87 0.02
N MET A 23 -16.36 9.48 -1.03
CA MET A 23 -16.88 8.73 -2.18
C MET A 23 -15.77 8.04 -2.99
N LYS A 24 -14.58 8.67 -3.18
CA LYS A 24 -13.41 8.00 -3.77
C LYS A 24 -12.83 6.89 -2.87
N LYS A 25 -13.08 6.97 -1.56
CA LYS A 25 -12.66 5.96 -0.59
C LYS A 25 -13.59 4.73 -0.57
N GLU A 26 -14.88 4.90 -0.87
CA GLU A 26 -15.85 3.79 -1.03
C GLU A 26 -15.53 2.93 -2.26
N ASP A 27 -15.08 3.52 -3.38
CA ASP A 27 -14.61 2.80 -4.56
C ASP A 27 -13.27 2.05 -4.33
N ALA A 28 -12.50 2.43 -3.30
CA ALA A 28 -11.23 1.79 -2.93
C ALA A 28 -11.38 0.66 -1.89
N MET A 29 -12.56 0.45 -1.31
CA MET A 29 -12.79 -0.49 -0.21
C MET A 29 -13.19 -1.91 -0.67
N GLY A 30 -12.83 -2.32 -1.89
CA GLY A 30 -12.97 -3.70 -2.34
C GLY A 30 -11.68 -4.49 -2.10
N LYS A 31 -11.80 -5.79 -1.80
CA LYS A 31 -10.65 -6.70 -1.81
C LYS A 31 -10.06 -6.77 -3.21
N ASP A 32 -8.72 -6.71 -3.32
CA ASP A 32 -8.04 -6.80 -4.62
C ASP A 32 -6.68 -7.49 -4.49
N VAL A 33 -6.19 -8.03 -5.61
CA VAL A 33 -4.90 -8.69 -5.73
C VAL A 33 -3.91 -7.77 -6.44
N ILE A 34 -2.81 -7.44 -5.76
CA ILE A 34 -1.73 -6.61 -6.29
C ILE A 34 -0.60 -7.53 -6.76
N ILE A 35 -0.27 -7.50 -8.05
CA ILE A 35 0.86 -8.26 -8.59
C ILE A 35 2.16 -7.51 -8.32
N ALA A 36 3.10 -8.12 -7.59
CA ALA A 36 4.44 -7.56 -7.41
C ALA A 36 5.26 -7.74 -8.69
N CYS A 37 5.41 -6.67 -9.46
CA CYS A 37 6.19 -6.63 -10.69
C CYS A 37 7.67 -6.34 -10.38
N ASP A 38 8.34 -7.31 -9.74
CA ASP A 38 9.76 -7.25 -9.40
C ASP A 38 10.56 -7.80 -10.61
N PHE A 39 10.67 -6.99 -11.67
CA PHE A 39 11.39 -7.28 -12.92
C PHE A 39 12.61 -6.37 -13.05
N ASN A 40 13.62 -6.84 -13.81
CA ASN A 40 14.89 -6.12 -13.96
C ASN A 40 14.84 -5.01 -15.03
N SER A 41 13.86 -5.05 -15.93
CA SER A 41 13.78 -4.11 -17.06
C SER A 41 12.34 -3.79 -17.48
N LYS A 42 12.22 -2.70 -18.23
CA LYS A 42 10.97 -2.27 -18.86
C LYS A 42 10.44 -3.32 -19.83
N GLU A 43 11.31 -3.92 -20.65
CA GLU A 43 10.94 -4.93 -21.65
C GLU A 43 10.28 -6.14 -21.00
N GLU A 44 10.85 -6.63 -19.89
CA GLU A 44 10.34 -7.78 -19.16
C GLU A 44 8.94 -7.51 -18.59
N VAL A 45 8.78 -6.38 -17.88
CA VAL A 45 7.48 -6.06 -17.27
C VAL A 45 6.40 -5.76 -18.31
N ILE A 46 6.72 -5.08 -19.41
CA ILE A 46 5.76 -4.83 -20.49
C ILE A 46 5.36 -6.13 -21.19
N GLY A 47 6.34 -7.02 -21.47
CA GLY A 47 6.08 -8.35 -22.01
C GLY A 47 5.21 -9.21 -21.09
N PHE A 48 5.41 -9.12 -19.78
CA PHE A 48 4.57 -9.79 -18.78
C PHE A 48 3.15 -9.23 -18.77
N LEU A 49 2.98 -7.92 -18.64
CA LEU A 49 1.68 -7.25 -18.57
C LEU A 49 0.88 -7.39 -19.87
N GLY A 50 1.57 -7.49 -21.01
CA GLY A 50 0.95 -7.75 -22.31
C GLY A 50 0.20 -9.09 -22.40
N LYS A 51 0.47 -10.06 -21.51
CA LYS A 51 -0.25 -11.34 -21.46
C LYS A 51 -1.68 -11.19 -20.94
N PHE A 52 -1.98 -10.13 -20.17
CA PHE A 52 -3.28 -9.92 -19.53
C PHE A 52 -4.34 -9.30 -20.45
N GLN A 53 -3.99 -8.86 -21.65
CA GLN A 53 -4.89 -8.32 -22.68
C GLN A 53 -5.98 -7.37 -22.13
N ASP A 54 -7.18 -7.93 -21.88
CA ASP A 54 -8.36 -7.18 -21.42
C ASP A 54 -8.40 -6.94 -19.90
N GLU A 55 -7.70 -7.76 -19.13
CA GLU A 55 -7.59 -7.58 -17.68
C GLU A 55 -6.53 -6.52 -17.39
N LYS A 56 -6.79 -5.70 -16.37
CA LYS A 56 -5.86 -4.67 -15.93
C LYS A 56 -5.55 -4.86 -14.45
N PRO A 57 -4.74 -5.88 -14.08
CA PRO A 57 -4.36 -6.10 -12.68
C PRO A 57 -3.83 -4.84 -12.02
N PHE A 58 -4.11 -4.69 -10.73
CA PHE A 58 -3.40 -3.74 -9.90
C PHE A 58 -1.96 -4.25 -9.73
N VAL A 59 -0.97 -3.41 -10.00
CA VAL A 59 0.44 -3.82 -9.98
C VAL A 59 1.25 -3.01 -8.99
N LYS A 60 2.23 -3.65 -8.35
CA LYS A 60 3.22 -2.99 -7.51
C LYS A 60 4.52 -2.82 -8.29
N ILE A 61 5.00 -1.59 -8.38
CA ILE A 61 6.34 -1.26 -8.87
C ILE A 61 7.23 -1.06 -7.65
N GLY A 62 8.20 -1.96 -7.46
CA GLY A 62 9.18 -1.90 -6.38
C GLY A 62 10.40 -1.05 -6.72
N MET A 63 11.34 -0.98 -5.75
CA MET A 63 12.57 -0.20 -5.85
C MET A 63 13.44 -0.64 -7.03
N GLU A 64 13.58 -1.94 -7.28
CA GLU A 64 14.42 -2.48 -8.34
C GLU A 64 14.05 -1.90 -9.70
N LEU A 65 12.82 -2.13 -10.14
CA LEU A 65 12.33 -1.66 -11.44
C LEU A 65 12.30 -0.12 -11.51
N PHE A 66 11.89 0.54 -10.42
CA PHE A 66 11.83 2.01 -10.41
C PHE A 66 13.20 2.65 -10.50
N TYR A 67 14.22 2.12 -9.81
CA TYR A 67 15.58 2.67 -9.86
C TYR A 67 16.30 2.31 -11.17
N ALA A 68 15.95 1.19 -11.79
CA ALA A 68 16.49 0.85 -13.12
C ALA A 68 15.94 1.75 -14.24
N GLU A 69 14.63 2.03 -14.23
CA GLU A 69 13.91 2.64 -15.35
C GLU A 69 13.44 4.08 -15.08
N GLY A 70 13.52 4.53 -13.83
CA GLY A 70 13.06 5.86 -13.42
C GLY A 70 11.53 6.03 -13.48
N PRO A 71 11.03 7.29 -13.37
CA PRO A 71 9.60 7.58 -13.36
C PRO A 71 8.86 7.22 -14.66
N GLU A 72 9.58 7.04 -15.76
CA GLU A 72 8.99 6.74 -17.06
C GLU A 72 8.30 5.37 -17.09
N ILE A 73 8.79 4.40 -16.30
CA ILE A 73 8.13 3.10 -16.20
C ILE A 73 6.73 3.21 -15.59
N VAL A 74 6.56 4.11 -14.61
CA VAL A 74 5.25 4.38 -13.98
C VAL A 74 4.28 4.93 -15.03
N ARG A 75 4.69 5.94 -15.82
CA ARG A 75 3.86 6.52 -16.89
C ARG A 75 3.51 5.49 -17.95
N THR A 76 4.48 4.66 -18.34
CA THR A 76 4.27 3.60 -19.34
C THR A 76 3.21 2.61 -18.86
N ILE A 77 3.32 2.08 -17.65
CA ILE A 77 2.37 1.09 -17.08
C ILE A 77 1.00 1.73 -16.82
N LYS A 78 0.98 2.99 -16.37
CA LYS A 78 -0.27 3.74 -16.22
C LYS A 78 -0.97 3.95 -17.56
N GLY A 79 -0.22 4.25 -18.62
CA GLY A 79 -0.72 4.36 -20.00
C GLY A 79 -1.31 3.06 -20.56
N MET A 80 -0.94 1.89 -20.01
CA MET A 80 -1.54 0.60 -20.32
C MET A 80 -2.87 0.36 -19.59
N GLY A 81 -3.28 1.26 -18.66
CA GLY A 81 -4.53 1.21 -17.94
C GLY A 81 -4.48 0.49 -16.58
N HIS A 82 -3.29 0.16 -16.09
CA HIS A 82 -3.13 -0.49 -14.78
C HIS A 82 -3.25 0.49 -13.61
N LYS A 83 -3.82 0.05 -12.49
CA LYS A 83 -3.61 0.69 -11.18
C LYS A 83 -2.19 0.39 -10.71
N ILE A 84 -1.56 1.36 -10.02
CA ILE A 84 -0.16 1.26 -9.58
C ILE A 84 -0.02 1.52 -8.09
N PHE A 85 0.54 0.56 -7.37
CA PHE A 85 1.13 0.74 -6.06
C PHE A 85 2.64 0.98 -6.22
N LEU A 86 3.11 2.21 -6.00
CA LEU A 86 4.53 2.55 -6.05
C LEU A 86 5.17 2.32 -4.68
N ASP A 87 5.92 1.22 -4.57
CA ASP A 87 6.43 0.66 -3.31
C ASP A 87 7.92 1.03 -3.08
N LEU A 88 8.17 2.30 -2.77
CA LEU A 88 9.53 2.83 -2.56
C LEU A 88 9.93 2.97 -1.08
N LYS A 89 8.97 2.81 -0.16
CA LYS A 89 9.20 2.79 1.29
C LYS A 89 9.98 3.99 1.81
N LEU A 90 9.55 5.22 1.48
CA LEU A 90 10.29 6.42 1.85
C LEU A 90 10.49 6.52 3.37
N HIS A 91 11.72 6.80 3.76
CA HIS A 91 12.12 6.95 5.16
C HIS A 91 13.28 7.93 5.26
N ASP A 92 12.99 9.18 5.61
CA ASP A 92 13.96 10.26 5.76
C ASP A 92 13.36 11.33 6.69
N ILE A 93 14.07 12.44 6.93
CA ILE A 93 13.52 13.57 7.70
C ILE A 93 12.26 14.13 7.03
N PRO A 94 11.31 14.70 7.82
CA PRO A 94 9.97 15.07 7.33
C PRO A 94 9.99 15.93 6.05
N ASN A 95 10.86 16.92 5.98
CA ASN A 95 10.93 17.82 4.82
C ASN A 95 11.38 17.11 3.53
N THR A 96 12.31 16.16 3.63
CA THR A 96 12.77 15.35 2.48
C THR A 96 11.65 14.47 1.97
N VAL A 97 10.94 13.78 2.88
CA VAL A 97 9.81 12.91 2.53
C VAL A 97 8.68 13.74 1.92
N LYS A 98 8.35 14.92 2.47
CA LYS A 98 7.36 15.84 1.90
C LYS A 98 7.70 16.18 0.45
N LYS A 99 8.93 16.61 0.16
CA LYS A 99 9.35 16.99 -1.20
C LYS A 99 9.33 15.80 -2.16
N ALA A 100 9.77 14.63 -1.72
CA ALA A 100 9.71 13.41 -2.52
C ALA A 100 8.26 13.02 -2.84
N MET A 101 7.35 13.07 -1.87
CA MET A 101 5.93 12.80 -2.08
C MET A 101 5.27 13.81 -3.00
N THR A 102 5.69 15.09 -2.99
CA THR A 102 5.21 16.09 -3.96
C THR A 102 5.58 15.69 -5.39
N VAL A 103 6.79 15.14 -5.61
CA VAL A 103 7.17 14.61 -6.93
C VAL A 103 6.32 13.40 -7.30
N LEU A 104 6.12 12.45 -6.37
CA LEU A 104 5.32 11.26 -6.62
C LEU A 104 3.85 11.57 -6.90
N SER A 105 3.29 12.64 -6.30
CA SER A 105 1.90 13.06 -6.55
C SER A 105 1.62 13.38 -8.03
N GLY A 106 2.66 13.75 -8.78
CA GLY A 106 2.59 14.03 -10.23
C GLY A 106 2.68 12.79 -11.13
N LEU A 107 2.91 11.58 -10.58
CA LEU A 107 3.05 10.35 -11.37
C LEU A 107 1.72 9.61 -11.60
N ASP A 108 0.62 10.12 -11.08
CA ASP A 108 -0.73 9.52 -11.19
C ASP A 108 -0.79 8.05 -10.70
N VAL A 109 -0.03 7.71 -9.67
CA VAL A 109 -0.13 6.41 -8.99
C VAL A 109 -1.39 6.33 -8.14
N ASP A 110 -1.86 5.11 -7.84
CA ASP A 110 -3.06 4.89 -7.05
C ASP A 110 -2.74 4.69 -5.56
N MET A 111 -1.55 4.19 -5.25
CA MET A 111 -1.06 3.96 -3.90
C MET A 111 0.45 4.17 -3.82
N CYS A 112 0.95 4.68 -2.70
CA CYS A 112 2.38 4.71 -2.38
C CYS A 112 2.59 4.54 -0.86
N ASN A 113 3.85 4.40 -0.43
CA ASN A 113 4.13 4.13 0.97
C ASN A 113 5.34 4.87 1.54
N VAL A 114 5.35 4.87 2.87
CA VAL A 114 6.47 5.28 3.73
C VAL A 114 6.73 4.19 4.77
N HIS A 115 7.78 4.30 5.58
CA HIS A 115 7.94 3.50 6.79
C HIS A 115 7.27 4.14 8.01
N ALA A 116 6.52 3.36 8.80
CA ALA A 116 5.90 3.83 10.04
C ALA A 116 6.95 4.21 11.11
N ALA A 117 8.11 3.56 11.09
CA ALA A 117 9.26 3.87 11.95
C ALA A 117 9.79 5.30 11.81
N GLY A 118 9.45 6.02 10.72
CA GLY A 118 9.82 7.42 10.51
C GLY A 118 9.08 8.42 11.38
N THR A 119 8.25 7.99 12.30
CA THR A 119 7.42 8.79 13.22
C THR A 119 6.20 9.46 12.56
N ARG A 120 5.27 9.92 13.41
CA ARG A 120 4.07 10.64 12.94
C ARG A 120 4.40 11.92 12.16
N ALA A 121 5.42 12.66 12.60
CA ALA A 121 5.82 13.89 11.93
C ALA A 121 6.26 13.64 10.47
N MET A 122 7.02 12.58 10.22
CA MET A 122 7.43 12.20 8.87
C MET A 122 6.22 11.75 8.02
N MET A 123 5.34 10.92 8.59
CA MET A 123 4.14 10.43 7.90
C MET A 123 3.19 11.58 7.52
N GLN A 124 2.94 12.52 8.45
CA GLN A 124 2.14 13.72 8.19
C GLN A 124 2.75 14.62 7.11
N ALA A 125 4.06 14.82 7.14
CA ALA A 125 4.77 15.58 6.11
C ALA A 125 4.67 14.88 4.73
N GLY A 126 4.75 13.55 4.71
CA GLY A 126 4.52 12.75 3.52
C GLY A 126 3.11 12.93 2.95
N LEU A 127 2.10 12.87 3.81
CA LEU A 127 0.70 13.08 3.45
C LEU A 127 0.46 14.48 2.88
N GLU A 128 1.03 15.50 3.52
CA GLU A 128 0.95 16.88 3.04
C GLU A 128 1.59 17.04 1.64
N GLY A 129 2.77 16.45 1.44
CA GLY A 129 3.47 16.49 0.15
C GLY A 129 2.72 15.75 -0.96
N LEU A 130 2.05 14.65 -0.63
CA LEU A 130 1.30 13.82 -1.59
C LEU A 130 -0.03 14.44 -2.00
N THR A 131 -0.61 15.30 -1.16
CA THR A 131 -1.90 15.95 -1.42
C THR A 131 -1.72 17.08 -2.43
N ARG A 132 -2.43 16.98 -3.56
CA ARG A 132 -2.43 17.97 -4.64
C ARG A 132 -3.18 19.23 -4.23
N PRO A 133 -3.00 20.38 -4.94
CA PRO A 133 -3.71 21.64 -4.62
C PRO A 133 -5.23 21.53 -4.67
N ASP A 134 -5.78 20.59 -5.45
CA ASP A 134 -7.21 20.31 -5.54
C ASP A 134 -7.73 19.38 -4.43
N GLY A 135 -6.86 18.98 -3.49
CA GLY A 135 -7.17 18.08 -2.38
C GLY A 135 -7.14 16.59 -2.75
N THR A 136 -6.94 16.23 -4.02
CA THR A 136 -6.82 14.82 -4.43
C THR A 136 -5.45 14.25 -4.10
N ARG A 137 -5.37 12.96 -3.88
CA ARG A 137 -4.12 12.23 -3.66
C ARG A 137 -4.29 10.73 -3.87
N PRO A 138 -3.20 9.99 -4.17
CA PRO A 138 -3.18 8.53 -4.04
C PRO A 138 -3.37 8.10 -2.57
N LEU A 139 -3.65 6.81 -2.36
CA LEU A 139 -3.59 6.22 -1.03
C LEU A 139 -2.14 6.30 -0.51
N LEU A 140 -1.98 6.72 0.75
CA LEU A 140 -0.71 6.69 1.45
C LEU A 140 -0.78 5.71 2.61
N ILE A 141 0.05 4.69 2.57
CA ILE A 141 0.12 3.64 3.58
C ILE A 141 1.51 3.60 4.23
N ALA A 142 1.63 2.98 5.40
CA ALA A 142 2.93 2.86 6.04
C ALA A 142 3.32 1.39 6.27
N VAL A 143 4.58 1.06 6.01
CA VAL A 143 5.14 -0.26 6.32
C VAL A 143 5.40 -0.35 7.82
N THR A 144 4.82 -1.35 8.49
CA THR A 144 5.01 -1.60 9.92
C THR A 144 6.36 -2.30 10.16
N GLN A 145 6.36 -3.62 10.35
CA GLN A 145 7.58 -4.42 10.38
C GLN A 145 7.63 -5.31 9.13
N LEU A 146 8.83 -5.46 8.57
CA LEU A 146 9.02 -6.33 7.40
C LEU A 146 8.71 -7.79 7.78
N THR A 147 8.09 -8.53 6.88
CA THR A 147 7.74 -9.95 7.11
C THR A 147 8.96 -10.86 7.31
N SER A 148 10.16 -10.39 6.94
CA SER A 148 11.45 -11.04 7.19
C SER A 148 12.02 -10.75 8.59
N THR A 149 11.53 -9.72 9.30
CA THR A 149 12.04 -9.35 10.62
C THR A 149 11.47 -10.29 11.69
N SER A 150 12.36 -10.87 12.51
CA SER A 150 12.01 -11.67 13.68
C SER A 150 12.03 -10.82 14.96
N GLU A 151 11.41 -11.31 16.04
CA GLU A 151 11.50 -10.65 17.36
C GLU A 151 12.92 -10.56 17.89
N GLU A 152 13.75 -11.55 17.58
CA GLU A 152 15.16 -11.53 17.96
C GLU A 152 15.90 -10.39 17.25
N MET A 153 15.71 -10.22 15.93
CA MET A 153 16.28 -9.10 15.16
C MET A 153 15.76 -7.75 15.68
N MET A 154 14.47 -7.66 16.03
CA MET A 154 13.91 -6.45 16.61
C MET A 154 14.61 -6.07 17.92
N ARG A 155 14.85 -7.04 18.80
CA ARG A 155 15.49 -6.81 20.10
C ARG A 155 16.98 -6.51 19.95
N GLN A 156 17.69 -7.28 19.16
CA GLN A 156 19.17 -7.20 19.08
C GLN A 156 19.64 -6.08 18.18
N GLU A 157 18.98 -5.86 17.03
CA GLU A 157 19.47 -4.96 16.01
C GLU A 157 18.71 -3.63 15.98
N LEU A 158 17.39 -3.65 16.23
CA LEU A 158 16.54 -2.45 16.25
C LEU A 158 16.34 -1.88 17.65
N LEU A 159 16.78 -2.58 18.70
CA LEU A 159 16.60 -2.22 20.11
C LEU A 159 15.13 -2.02 20.51
N ILE A 160 14.23 -2.77 19.88
CA ILE A 160 12.80 -2.80 20.18
C ILE A 160 12.52 -4.01 21.09
N ASP A 161 12.43 -3.77 22.39
CA ASP A 161 12.17 -4.81 23.38
C ASP A 161 10.65 -4.96 23.66
N ARG A 162 9.90 -5.27 22.62
CA ARG A 162 8.47 -5.54 22.63
C ARG A 162 8.14 -6.68 21.69
N PRO A 163 7.08 -7.46 21.94
CA PRO A 163 6.57 -8.45 20.99
C PRO A 163 6.27 -7.81 19.63
N ILE A 164 6.44 -8.58 18.55
CA ILE A 164 6.23 -8.07 17.19
C ILE A 164 4.78 -7.59 16.99
N ASP A 165 3.82 -8.31 17.54
CA ASP A 165 2.39 -7.94 17.46
C ASP A 165 2.12 -6.57 18.11
N GLU A 166 2.66 -6.32 19.31
CA GLU A 166 2.52 -5.03 19.99
C GLU A 166 3.16 -3.90 19.18
N THR A 167 4.33 -4.15 18.62
CA THR A 167 5.06 -3.18 17.80
C THR A 167 4.29 -2.84 16.53
N VAL A 168 3.74 -3.85 15.85
CA VAL A 168 2.92 -3.65 14.64
C VAL A 168 1.65 -2.86 14.96
N MET A 169 0.94 -3.19 16.04
CA MET A 169 -0.25 -2.45 16.48
C MET A 169 0.07 -1.00 16.86
N HIS A 170 1.21 -0.77 17.51
CA HIS A 170 1.68 0.58 17.83
C HIS A 170 1.96 1.40 16.57
N TYR A 171 2.62 0.82 15.57
CA TYR A 171 2.87 1.46 14.29
C TYR A 171 1.58 1.72 13.50
N ALA A 172 0.65 0.77 13.47
CA ALA A 172 -0.64 0.93 12.83
C ALA A 172 -1.43 2.09 13.45
N LYS A 173 -1.49 2.17 14.79
CA LYS A 173 -2.13 3.27 15.49
C LYS A 173 -1.49 4.62 15.19
N ASN A 174 -0.15 4.71 15.24
CA ASN A 174 0.56 5.94 14.87
C ASN A 174 0.29 6.36 13.43
N THR A 175 0.19 5.38 12.52
CA THR A 175 -0.11 5.61 11.10
C THR A 175 -1.54 6.17 10.92
N MET A 176 -2.51 5.59 11.60
CA MET A 176 -3.90 6.07 11.61
C MET A 176 -3.98 7.50 12.21
N GLU A 177 -3.33 7.74 13.35
CA GLU A 177 -3.29 9.05 14.00
C GLU A 177 -2.56 10.12 13.14
N ALA A 178 -1.65 9.72 12.27
CA ALA A 178 -1.02 10.59 11.28
C ALA A 178 -1.93 10.91 10.09
N GLY A 179 -3.09 10.25 9.95
CA GLY A 179 -4.07 10.46 8.89
C GLY A 179 -3.83 9.66 7.61
N LEU A 180 -2.97 8.66 7.63
CA LEU A 180 -2.72 7.77 6.51
C LEU A 180 -3.89 6.78 6.32
N ASP A 181 -3.94 6.12 5.17
CA ASP A 181 -5.06 5.29 4.75
C ASP A 181 -4.97 3.83 5.22
N GLY A 182 -3.78 3.35 5.58
CA GLY A 182 -3.58 1.96 5.97
C GLY A 182 -2.13 1.60 6.22
N VAL A 183 -1.87 0.31 6.37
CA VAL A 183 -0.54 -0.24 6.63
C VAL A 183 -0.23 -1.45 5.76
N VAL A 184 1.08 -1.67 5.53
CA VAL A 184 1.61 -2.96 5.10
C VAL A 184 1.92 -3.78 6.36
N CYS A 185 1.30 -4.94 6.50
CA CYS A 185 1.47 -5.86 7.62
C CYS A 185 1.38 -7.33 7.15
N SER A 186 1.63 -8.29 8.04
CA SER A 186 1.38 -9.70 7.73
C SER A 186 -0.12 -9.97 7.67
N PRO A 187 -0.60 -10.94 6.84
CA PRO A 187 -1.99 -11.39 6.89
C PRO A 187 -2.43 -11.81 8.30
N LEU A 188 -1.51 -12.36 9.10
CA LEU A 188 -1.78 -12.77 10.49
C LEU A 188 -2.11 -11.61 11.43
N GLU A 189 -1.77 -10.39 11.04
CA GLU A 189 -1.96 -9.17 11.82
C GLU A 189 -3.19 -8.37 11.38
N ALA A 190 -3.75 -8.66 10.18
CA ALA A 190 -4.79 -7.85 9.53
C ALA A 190 -6.04 -7.65 10.42
N GLY A 191 -6.60 -8.72 10.98
CA GLY A 191 -7.76 -8.63 11.87
C GLY A 191 -7.51 -7.77 13.11
N LYS A 192 -6.33 -7.90 13.75
CA LYS A 192 -5.96 -7.05 14.90
C LYS A 192 -5.78 -5.59 14.51
N VAL A 193 -5.28 -5.31 13.30
CA VAL A 193 -5.18 -3.92 12.79
C VAL A 193 -6.57 -3.31 12.67
N HIS A 194 -7.55 -4.04 12.14
CA HIS A 194 -8.94 -3.58 12.05
C HIS A 194 -9.57 -3.38 13.44
N GLU A 195 -9.32 -4.27 14.41
CA GLU A 195 -9.78 -4.10 15.79
C GLU A 195 -9.26 -2.81 16.43
N VAL A 196 -8.00 -2.43 16.16
CA VAL A 196 -7.34 -1.26 16.77
C VAL A 196 -7.62 0.03 16.01
N CYS A 197 -7.66 -0.03 14.67
CA CYS A 197 -7.71 1.15 13.80
C CYS A 197 -9.08 1.32 13.11
N GLY A 198 -9.98 0.32 13.23
CA GLY A 198 -11.29 0.32 12.58
C GLY A 198 -11.27 -0.28 11.16
N GLU A 199 -12.44 -0.80 10.74
CA GLU A 199 -12.64 -1.55 9.51
C GLU A 199 -12.28 -0.80 8.20
N ARG A 200 -12.24 0.52 8.24
CA ARG A 200 -11.89 1.36 7.08
C ARG A 200 -10.41 1.66 6.95
N PHE A 201 -9.58 1.19 7.88
CA PHE A 201 -8.14 1.36 7.84
C PHE A 201 -7.52 0.18 7.10
N LEU A 202 -6.96 0.43 5.91
CA LEU A 202 -6.58 -0.61 4.95
C LEU A 202 -5.39 -1.46 5.42
N THR A 203 -5.47 -2.75 5.13
CA THR A 203 -4.39 -3.71 5.33
C THR A 203 -3.89 -4.24 3.97
N ILE A 204 -2.61 -4.00 3.68
CA ILE A 204 -1.95 -4.48 2.47
C ILE A 204 -0.96 -5.57 2.89
N THR A 205 -1.21 -6.81 2.47
CA THR A 205 -0.54 -7.96 3.06
C THR A 205 0.28 -8.75 2.03
N PRO A 206 1.62 -8.62 2.07
CA PRO A 206 2.54 -9.46 1.29
C PRO A 206 2.75 -10.84 1.95
N GLY A 207 3.54 -11.70 1.30
CA GLY A 207 3.86 -13.02 1.84
C GLY A 207 2.79 -14.07 1.54
N VAL A 208 2.03 -13.89 0.47
CA VAL A 208 0.97 -14.82 0.06
C VAL A 208 1.51 -15.80 -0.98
N ARG A 209 1.17 -17.10 -0.80
CA ARG A 209 1.54 -18.21 -1.67
C ARG A 209 0.35 -19.14 -1.84
N PHE A 210 0.30 -19.87 -2.95
CA PHE A 210 -0.66 -20.97 -3.08
C PHE A 210 -0.29 -22.12 -2.14
N ALA A 211 -1.29 -22.92 -1.74
CA ALA A 211 -1.09 -24.03 -0.81
C ALA A 211 -0.13 -25.11 -1.38
N ASP A 212 -0.09 -25.25 -2.68
CA ASP A 212 0.75 -26.15 -3.47
C ASP A 212 2.07 -25.51 -3.96
N GLY A 213 2.36 -24.29 -3.53
CA GLY A 213 3.51 -23.50 -3.99
C GLY A 213 4.72 -23.53 -3.04
N ASP A 214 5.88 -23.08 -3.56
CA ASP A 214 7.11 -22.94 -2.78
C ASP A 214 7.03 -21.73 -1.81
N VAL A 215 7.44 -21.95 -0.57
CA VAL A 215 7.48 -20.92 0.50
C VAL A 215 8.55 -19.85 0.23
N GLY A 216 9.68 -20.24 -0.38
CA GLY A 216 10.80 -19.34 -0.71
C GLY A 216 11.41 -18.68 0.53
N ASP A 217 11.72 -17.40 0.43
CA ASP A 217 12.38 -16.56 1.44
C ASP A 217 11.43 -15.99 2.53
N GLN A 218 10.13 -16.24 2.41
CA GLN A 218 9.13 -15.71 3.34
C GLN A 218 8.99 -16.60 4.60
N LYS A 219 9.05 -15.99 5.79
CA LYS A 219 8.93 -16.69 7.07
C LYS A 219 7.47 -16.80 7.58
N ARG A 220 6.61 -15.85 7.19
CA ARG A 220 5.20 -15.76 7.60
C ARG A 220 4.31 -15.82 6.38
N VAL A 221 4.07 -17.04 5.86
CA VAL A 221 3.35 -17.31 4.62
C VAL A 221 1.90 -17.68 4.91
N THR A 222 1.01 -17.25 4.01
CA THR A 222 -0.43 -17.56 4.06
C THR A 222 -0.96 -17.78 2.64
N THR A 223 -2.09 -18.50 2.50
CA THR A 223 -2.78 -18.64 1.21
C THR A 223 -3.71 -17.45 0.92
N PRO A 224 -4.09 -17.20 -0.35
CA PRO A 224 -5.06 -16.15 -0.68
C PRO A 224 -6.37 -16.33 0.09
N ALA A 225 -6.94 -17.54 0.12
CA ALA A 225 -8.16 -17.83 0.87
C ALA A 225 -8.00 -17.55 2.37
N ARG A 226 -6.86 -17.96 2.95
CA ARG A 226 -6.61 -17.69 4.37
C ARG A 226 -6.39 -16.21 4.67
N ALA A 227 -5.73 -15.45 3.79
CA ALA A 227 -5.61 -13.99 3.92
C ALA A 227 -6.97 -13.30 3.90
N ARG A 228 -7.89 -13.77 3.04
CA ARG A 228 -9.30 -13.33 3.03
C ARG A 228 -10.00 -13.55 4.36
N GLU A 229 -9.89 -14.77 4.92
CA GLU A 229 -10.49 -15.11 6.23
C GLU A 229 -9.91 -14.28 7.39
N LEU A 230 -8.63 -13.95 7.33
CA LEU A 230 -7.93 -13.15 8.32
C LEU A 230 -8.23 -11.64 8.20
N GLY A 231 -8.98 -11.23 7.18
CA GLY A 231 -9.44 -9.84 7.04
C GLY A 231 -8.51 -8.94 6.24
N SER A 232 -7.58 -9.48 5.42
CA SER A 232 -6.78 -8.65 4.52
C SER A 232 -7.67 -7.92 3.50
N ASP A 233 -7.39 -6.64 3.22
CA ASP A 233 -8.07 -5.86 2.17
C ASP A 233 -7.38 -6.03 0.83
N TYR A 234 -6.05 -6.00 0.82
CA TYR A 234 -5.22 -6.25 -0.37
C TYR A 234 -4.18 -7.31 -0.07
N ILE A 235 -3.97 -8.22 -1.02
CA ILE A 235 -2.82 -9.12 -0.98
C ILE A 235 -1.81 -8.73 -2.04
N VAL A 236 -0.51 -8.85 -1.71
CA VAL A 236 0.58 -8.62 -2.66
C VAL A 236 1.22 -9.95 -3.01
N VAL A 237 1.11 -10.34 -4.28
CA VAL A 237 1.57 -11.64 -4.79
C VAL A 237 2.59 -11.43 -5.90
N GLY A 238 3.79 -11.95 -5.72
CA GLY A 238 4.88 -11.89 -6.71
C GLY A 238 5.04 -13.21 -7.46
N ARG A 239 6.12 -13.96 -7.16
CA ARG A 239 6.54 -15.19 -7.83
C ARG A 239 5.42 -16.20 -8.14
N PRO A 240 4.43 -16.45 -7.26
CA PRO A 240 3.32 -17.35 -7.60
C PRO A 240 2.55 -16.98 -8.87
N ILE A 241 2.58 -15.69 -9.25
CA ILE A 241 1.97 -15.21 -10.49
C ILE A 241 3.05 -14.94 -11.55
N THR A 242 4.12 -14.21 -11.20
CA THR A 242 5.10 -13.73 -12.18
C THR A 242 5.96 -14.86 -12.77
N GLN A 243 6.14 -15.96 -12.05
CA GLN A 243 6.91 -17.13 -12.48
C GLN A 243 6.04 -18.34 -12.82
N ALA A 244 4.71 -18.20 -12.82
CA ALA A 244 3.82 -19.26 -13.25
C ALA A 244 3.95 -19.53 -14.75
N GLU A 245 3.74 -20.78 -15.17
CA GLU A 245 3.70 -21.16 -16.59
C GLU A 245 2.61 -20.36 -17.33
N ASP A 246 1.44 -20.22 -16.70
CA ASP A 246 0.35 -19.31 -17.13
C ASP A 246 0.07 -18.27 -16.05
N PRO A 247 0.67 -17.06 -16.16
CA PRO A 247 0.47 -15.99 -15.17
C PRO A 247 -0.97 -15.47 -15.09
N VAL A 248 -1.72 -15.54 -16.21
CA VAL A 248 -3.11 -15.08 -16.24
C VAL A 248 -4.00 -16.03 -15.47
N ALA A 249 -3.85 -17.35 -15.68
CA ALA A 249 -4.56 -18.36 -14.92
C ALA A 249 -4.20 -18.29 -13.42
N ALA A 250 -2.93 -18.10 -13.09
CA ALA A 250 -2.48 -17.93 -11.70
C ALA A 250 -3.08 -16.68 -11.02
N TYR A 251 -3.15 -15.56 -11.73
CA TYR A 251 -3.81 -14.34 -11.24
C TYR A 251 -5.31 -14.57 -11.01
N ARG A 252 -6.02 -15.16 -11.97
CA ARG A 252 -7.46 -15.48 -11.84
C ARG A 252 -7.75 -16.40 -10.67
N ARG A 253 -6.94 -17.45 -10.48
CA ARG A 253 -7.01 -18.32 -9.29
C ARG A 253 -6.85 -17.50 -8.02
N CYS A 254 -5.88 -16.58 -7.98
CA CYS A 254 -5.64 -15.74 -6.82
C CYS A 254 -6.83 -14.82 -6.53
N MET A 255 -7.45 -14.24 -7.57
CA MET A 255 -8.67 -13.43 -7.46
C MET A 255 -9.85 -14.26 -6.94
N GLU A 256 -10.07 -15.46 -7.45
CA GLU A 256 -11.13 -16.36 -7.00
C GLU A 256 -10.96 -16.77 -5.53
N GLU A 257 -9.75 -17.16 -5.12
CA GLU A 257 -9.47 -17.57 -3.74
C GLU A 257 -9.56 -16.38 -2.76
N PHE A 258 -9.18 -15.17 -3.16
CA PHE A 258 -9.10 -14.01 -2.27
C PHE A 258 -10.35 -13.13 -2.31
N VAL A 259 -10.85 -12.80 -3.48
CA VAL A 259 -12.01 -11.91 -3.64
C VAL A 259 -13.32 -12.71 -3.61
N GLY A 260 -13.38 -13.84 -4.28
CA GLY A 260 -14.51 -14.76 -4.32
C GLY A 260 -15.25 -14.76 -5.63
#